data_c06ecedefe4567b7dea3b21b6f6eef96
#
_entry.id   c06ecedefe4567b7dea3b21b6f6eef96
#
_cell.length_a   1.000
_cell.length_b   1.000
_cell.length_c   1.000
_cell.angle_alpha   90.00
_cell.angle_beta   90.00
_cell.angle_gamma   90.00
#
_symmetry.space_group_name_H-M   'P 1'
#
loop_
_entity.id
_entity.type
_entity.pdbx_description
1 polymer ?
#
loop_
_entity_poly.entity_id
_entity_poly.type
_entity_poly.pdbx_seq_one_letter_code
_entity_poly.pdbx_strand_id
1 'polypeptide(L)'
;MLYTPMMYAGGMTEEARAARKARSLLGTEGNAWDCACAVVFLASDHARWITGSILTVDAGTTAAVGIGMPKSASVNANMQAE
;
A
#
# COMPACT_ATOMS: atom_id res chain seq x y z
N MET A 1 -0.66 1.65 -3.58
CA MET A 1 -1.32 1.17 -4.81
C MET A 1 -0.36 0.34 -5.61
N LEU A 2 -0.87 -0.68 -6.29
CA LEU A 2 -0.05 -1.50 -7.16
C LEU A 2 0.09 -0.84 -8.53
N TYR A 3 1.30 -0.83 -9.05
CA TYR A 3 1.58 -0.31 -10.39
C TYR A 3 1.92 -1.49 -11.29
N THR A 4 1.00 -1.84 -12.15
CA THR A 4 1.09 -3.01 -13.01
C THR A 4 0.79 -2.62 -14.46
N PRO A 5 1.07 -3.49 -15.43
CA PRO A 5 0.75 -3.21 -16.84
C PRO A 5 -0.69 -2.80 -17.08
N MET A 6 -1.63 -3.35 -16.32
CA MET A 6 -3.04 -2.95 -16.43
C MET A 6 -3.22 -1.46 -16.10
N MET A 7 -2.46 -0.95 -15.15
CA MET A 7 -2.59 0.44 -14.69
C MET A 7 -1.93 1.43 -15.64
N TYR A 8 -0.79 1.09 -16.24
CA TYR A 8 -0.07 2.03 -17.09
C TYR A 8 -0.32 1.84 -18.59
N ALA A 9 -1.02 0.81 -18.99
CA ALA A 9 -1.31 0.56 -20.40
C ALA A 9 -2.11 1.70 -21.05
N GLY A 10 -2.90 2.41 -20.26
CA GLY A 10 -3.69 3.56 -20.72
C GLY A 10 -2.97 4.91 -20.62
N GLY A 11 -1.70 4.93 -20.23
CA GLY A 11 -0.93 6.15 -20.14
C GLY A 11 -1.16 6.95 -18.85
N MET A 12 -0.79 6.38 -17.71
CA MET A 12 -0.91 7.09 -16.44
C MET A 12 0.14 8.18 -16.32
N THR A 13 -0.29 9.40 -15.96
CA THR A 13 0.63 10.52 -15.74
C THR A 13 1.41 10.36 -14.45
N GLU A 14 2.55 11.05 -14.36
CA GLU A 14 3.35 11.06 -13.13
C GLU A 14 2.57 11.64 -11.95
N GLU A 15 1.76 12.65 -12.18
CA GLU A 15 0.93 13.25 -11.14
C GLU A 15 -0.10 12.26 -10.60
N ALA A 16 -0.78 11.56 -11.50
CA ALA A 16 -1.77 10.54 -11.11
C ALA A 16 -1.11 9.41 -10.34
N ARG A 17 0.06 8.98 -10.77
CA ARG A 17 0.82 7.94 -10.10
C ARG A 17 1.24 8.36 -8.70
N ALA A 18 1.74 9.59 -8.57
CA ALA A 18 2.14 10.13 -7.26
C ALA A 18 0.96 10.25 -6.32
N ALA A 19 -0.20 10.69 -6.81
CA ALA A 19 -1.41 10.79 -6.02
C ALA A 19 -1.89 9.43 -5.52
N ARG A 20 -1.80 8.39 -6.36
CA ARG A 20 -2.15 7.03 -5.96
C ARG A 20 -1.21 6.49 -4.89
N LYS A 21 0.08 6.75 -5.05
CA LYS A 21 1.08 6.35 -4.07
C LYS A 21 0.85 7.00 -2.71
N ALA A 22 0.46 8.27 -2.70
CA ALA A 22 0.26 9.02 -1.47
C ALA A 22 -0.96 8.58 -0.67
N ARG A 23 -1.87 7.79 -1.26
CA ARG A 23 -3.08 7.35 -0.59
C ARG A 23 -2.86 6.27 0.47
N SER A 24 -1.77 5.53 0.39
CA SER A 24 -1.49 4.47 1.35
C SER A 24 -0.80 5.02 2.59
N LEU A 25 -0.98 4.34 3.72
CA LEU A 25 -0.30 4.73 4.96
C LEU A 25 1.21 4.64 4.83
N LEU A 26 1.71 3.63 4.12
CA LEU A 26 3.14 3.48 3.93
C LEU A 26 3.70 4.47 2.92
N GLY A 27 2.84 5.08 2.10
CA GLY A 27 3.27 6.04 1.10
C GLY A 27 4.16 5.44 0.03
N THR A 28 4.01 4.15 -0.23
CA THR A 28 4.81 3.42 -1.20
C THR A 28 3.93 2.89 -2.31
N GLU A 29 4.56 2.64 -3.45
CA GLU A 29 3.91 1.99 -4.57
C GLU A 29 4.31 0.52 -4.57
N GLY A 30 3.32 -0.37 -4.63
CA GLY A 30 3.58 -1.78 -4.72
C GLY A 30 3.59 -2.27 -6.16
N ASN A 31 4.04 -3.49 -6.33
CA ASN A 31 4.00 -4.18 -7.62
C ASN A 31 3.33 -5.54 -7.44
N ALA A 32 3.18 -6.27 -8.54
CA ALA A 32 2.50 -7.56 -8.49
C ALA A 32 3.20 -8.58 -7.59
N TRP A 33 4.50 -8.47 -7.42
CA TRP A 33 5.26 -9.36 -6.53
C TRP A 33 4.90 -9.15 -5.07
N ASP A 34 4.58 -7.93 -4.67
CA ASP A 34 4.18 -7.63 -3.30
C ASP A 34 2.91 -8.39 -2.93
N CYS A 35 1.97 -8.46 -3.85
CA CYS A 35 0.75 -9.24 -3.65
C CYS A 35 1.02 -10.74 -3.76
N ALA A 36 1.82 -11.15 -4.75
CA ALA A 36 2.12 -12.56 -4.99
C ALA A 36 2.83 -13.21 -3.80
N CYS A 37 3.72 -12.49 -3.11
CA CYS A 37 4.41 -13.02 -1.94
C CYS A 37 3.43 -13.39 -0.82
N ALA A 38 2.40 -12.61 -0.60
CA ALA A 38 1.37 -12.92 0.37
C ALA A 38 0.59 -14.17 -0.03
N VAL A 39 0.26 -14.30 -1.31
CA VAL A 39 -0.43 -15.49 -1.83
C VAL A 39 0.42 -16.75 -1.63
N VAL A 40 1.70 -16.67 -1.96
CA VAL A 40 2.62 -17.79 -1.79
C VAL A 40 2.72 -18.20 -0.32
N PHE A 41 2.80 -17.24 0.59
CA PHE A 41 2.84 -17.53 2.01
C PHE A 41 1.57 -18.25 2.47
N LEU A 42 0.40 -17.75 2.09
CA LEU A 42 -0.88 -18.35 2.50
C LEU A 42 -1.10 -19.74 1.88
N ALA A 43 -0.52 -19.97 0.71
CA ALA A 43 -0.61 -21.27 0.04
C ALA A 43 0.45 -22.27 0.55
N SER A 44 1.39 -21.84 1.38
CA SER A 44 2.48 -22.66 1.84
C SER A 44 2.14 -23.39 3.13
N ASP A 45 2.95 -24.39 3.48
CA ASP A 45 2.81 -25.13 4.72
C ASP A 45 3.08 -24.27 5.95
N HIS A 46 3.76 -23.14 5.77
CA HIS A 46 3.98 -22.19 6.86
C HIS A 46 2.68 -21.57 7.37
N ALA A 47 1.65 -21.52 6.53
CA ALA A 47 0.34 -20.98 6.88
C ALA A 47 -0.68 -22.05 7.26
N ARG A 48 -0.24 -23.28 7.53
CA ARG A 48 -1.14 -24.42 7.73
C ARG A 48 -2.14 -24.27 8.89
N TRP A 49 -1.86 -23.40 9.81
CA TRP A 49 -2.74 -23.16 10.97
C TRP A 49 -3.57 -21.90 10.84
N ILE A 50 -3.43 -21.17 9.74
CA ILE A 50 -4.15 -19.92 9.48
C ILE A 50 -5.44 -20.23 8.73
N THR A 51 -6.58 -19.87 9.30
CA THR A 51 -7.87 -20.06 8.67
C THR A 51 -8.83 -18.98 9.15
N GLY A 52 -9.83 -18.65 8.34
CA GLY A 52 -10.83 -17.66 8.67
C GLY A 52 -10.31 -16.23 8.69
N SER A 53 -9.08 -16.00 8.28
CA SER A 53 -8.46 -14.68 8.29
C SER A 53 -8.48 -14.04 6.91
N ILE A 54 -8.55 -12.72 6.91
CA ILE A 54 -8.38 -11.91 5.69
C ILE A 54 -7.09 -11.13 5.87
N LEU A 55 -6.10 -11.43 5.02
CA LEU A 55 -4.83 -10.73 5.03
C LEU A 55 -4.87 -9.59 4.03
N THR A 56 -4.87 -8.37 4.53
CA THR A 56 -4.92 -7.18 3.68
C THR A 56 -3.51 -6.83 3.19
N VAL A 57 -3.38 -6.62 1.87
CA VAL A 57 -2.11 -6.32 1.23
C VAL A 57 -2.29 -5.05 0.39
N ASP A 58 -2.30 -3.89 1.03
CA ASP A 58 -2.61 -2.63 0.38
C ASP A 58 -1.83 -1.44 0.97
N ALA A 59 -0.74 -1.70 1.66
CA ALA A 59 0.09 -0.69 2.32
C ALA A 59 -0.71 0.20 3.28
N GLY A 60 -1.80 -0.34 3.83
CA GLY A 60 -2.61 0.35 4.81
C GLY A 60 -3.73 1.21 4.23
N THR A 61 -3.98 1.14 2.93
CA THR A 61 -4.98 2.01 2.28
C THR A 61 -6.37 1.86 2.90
N THR A 62 -6.79 0.64 3.22
CA THR A 62 -8.12 0.40 3.81
C THR A 62 -8.14 0.47 5.33
N ALA A 63 -6.99 0.39 5.98
CA ALA A 63 -6.91 0.40 7.44
C ALA A 63 -7.12 1.78 8.03
N ALA A 64 -6.71 2.83 7.30
CA ALA A 64 -6.92 4.20 7.72
C ALA A 64 -7.00 5.08 6.48
N VAL A 65 -8.09 5.82 6.37
CA VAL A 65 -8.23 6.79 5.29
C VAL A 65 -7.69 8.10 5.81
N GLY A 66 -6.50 8.47 5.36
CA GLY A 66 -5.91 9.76 5.67
C GLY A 66 -6.66 10.85 4.91
N ILE A 67 -7.74 11.34 5.50
CA ILE A 67 -8.60 12.31 4.85
C ILE A 67 -7.89 13.66 4.81
N GLY A 68 -7.19 13.90 3.72
CA GLY A 68 -6.67 15.23 3.45
C GLY A 68 -5.58 15.74 4.40
N MET A 69 -5.08 14.92 5.31
CA MET A 69 -3.98 15.35 6.16
C MET A 69 -2.64 15.08 5.46
N PRO A 70 -1.86 16.14 5.18
CA PRO A 70 -0.54 15.93 4.61
C PRO A 70 0.31 15.12 5.59
N LYS A 71 0.87 14.03 5.11
CA LYS A 71 1.73 13.17 5.91
C LYS A 71 2.85 13.94 6.60
N SER A 72 3.45 14.86 5.85
CA SER A 72 4.54 15.68 6.35
C SER A 72 4.11 16.62 7.47
N ALA A 73 2.88 17.12 7.45
CA ALA A 73 2.42 18.06 8.47
C ALA A 73 2.27 17.41 9.84
N SER A 74 1.85 16.14 9.88
CA SER A 74 1.66 15.48 11.17
C SER A 74 2.96 14.88 11.73
N VAL A 75 3.72 14.19 10.87
CA VAL A 75 4.92 13.49 11.33
C VAL A 75 6.07 14.44 11.54
N ASN A 76 6.32 15.33 10.58
CA ASN A 76 7.45 16.24 10.66
C ASN A 76 7.27 17.28 11.76
N ALA A 77 6.06 17.71 12.02
CA ALA A 77 5.81 18.64 13.13
C ALA A 77 6.20 18.02 14.48
N ASN A 78 5.86 16.76 14.68
CA ASN A 78 6.23 16.05 15.90
C ASN A 78 7.74 15.86 16.02
N MET A 79 8.39 15.54 14.92
CA MET A 79 9.84 15.34 14.90
C MET A 79 10.58 16.65 15.13
N GLN A 80 10.06 17.75 14.63
CA GLN A 80 10.68 19.06 14.81
C GLN A 80 10.47 19.64 16.21
N ALA A 81 9.47 19.18 16.91
CA ALA A 81 9.21 19.59 18.27
C ALA A 81 10.22 19.00 19.27
N GLU A 82 10.90 17.98 18.85
CA GLU A 82 11.95 17.34 19.63
C GLU A 82 13.31 18.00 19.38
#